data_457198400367b34d756c2f4fb1d0c3fd
#
_entry.id   457198400367b34d756c2f4fb1d0c3fd
#
_cell.length_a   1.000
_cell.length_b   1.000
_cell.length_c   1.000
_cell.angle_alpha   90.00
_cell.angle_beta   90.00
_cell.angle_gamma   90.00
#
_symmetry.space_group_name_H-M   'P 1'
#
loop_
_entity.id
_entity.type
_entity.pdbx_description
1 polymer ?
#
loop_
_entity_poly.entity_id
_entity_poly.type
_entity_poly.pdbx_seq_one_letter_code
_entity_poly.pdbx_strand_id
1 'polypeptide(L)'
;MVLPASMRLRGHRCFDHLHRRGQRFHGTLMVLRRVSARHSLLKHSSAAPISGPAATTCRVAVVISNKVSKRAVVRNRLRRQLHDHLRTRFEHAPEHATTWLLVSLKPGAVAEEHDLLEECDRLLEQAGLKP
;
A
#
# COMPACT_ATOMS: atom_id res chain seq x y z
N MET A 1 -14.11 -2.74 -4.68
CA MET A 1 -14.16 -2.50 -3.27
C MET A 1 -13.05 -1.58 -2.84
N VAL A 2 -13.29 -0.81 -1.81
CA VAL A 2 -12.32 0.18 -1.36
C VAL A 2 -11.66 -0.34 -0.10
N LEU A 3 -10.41 0.02 0.12
CA LEU A 3 -9.77 -0.33 1.39
C LEU A 3 -10.50 0.32 2.56
N PRO A 4 -10.70 -0.39 3.66
CA PRO A 4 -11.24 0.22 4.86
C PRO A 4 -10.33 1.34 5.36
N ALA A 5 -10.91 2.31 6.05
CA ALA A 5 -10.13 3.43 6.57
C ALA A 5 -8.97 2.97 7.46
N SER A 6 -9.16 1.89 8.20
CA SER A 6 -8.11 1.35 9.07
C SER A 6 -6.93 0.78 8.32
N MET A 7 -7.09 0.50 7.04
CA MET A 7 -6.02 -0.03 6.19
C MET A 7 -5.44 1.00 5.23
N ARG A 8 -5.96 2.22 5.23
CA ARG A 8 -5.44 3.25 4.34
C ARG A 8 -4.36 4.07 5.01
N LEU A 9 -3.32 4.34 4.25
CA LEU A 9 -2.29 5.24 4.68
C LEU A 9 -2.49 6.58 4.00
N ARG A 10 -2.60 7.65 4.77
CA ARG A 10 -2.86 8.98 4.25
C ARG A 10 -1.92 10.00 4.84
N GLY A 11 -1.77 11.10 4.12
CA GLY A 11 -1.03 12.25 4.59
C GLY A 11 0.41 12.23 4.14
N HIS A 12 0.91 13.40 3.78
CA HIS A 12 2.26 13.49 3.25
C HIS A 12 3.33 13.15 4.29
N ARG A 13 3.03 13.29 5.57
CA ARG A 13 3.99 12.91 6.61
C ARG A 13 4.24 11.41 6.61
N CYS A 14 3.18 10.63 6.43
CA CYS A 14 3.32 9.19 6.33
C CYS A 14 4.07 8.80 5.06
N PHE A 15 3.76 9.47 3.96
CA PHE A 15 4.44 9.23 2.69
C PHE A 15 5.91 9.62 2.78
N ASP A 16 6.20 10.76 3.40
CA ASP A 16 7.58 11.18 3.63
C ASP A 16 8.35 10.15 4.42
N HIS A 17 7.74 9.64 5.47
CA HIS A 17 8.37 8.61 6.30
C HIS A 17 8.73 7.38 5.45
N LEU A 18 7.80 6.95 4.59
CA LEU A 18 8.04 5.84 3.70
C LEU A 18 9.17 6.13 2.70
N HIS A 19 9.21 7.34 2.17
CA HIS A 19 10.23 7.70 1.19
C HIS A 19 11.62 7.84 1.85
N ARG A 20 11.66 8.33 3.07
CA ARG A 20 12.94 8.56 3.74
C ARG A 20 13.50 7.34 4.43
N ARG A 21 12.62 6.56 5.05
CA ARG A 21 13.04 5.42 5.88
C ARG A 21 12.64 4.09 5.32
N GLY A 22 11.84 4.09 4.27
CA GLY A 22 11.32 2.87 3.72
C GLY A 22 12.38 2.05 3.00
N GLN A 23 12.28 0.76 3.18
CA GLN A 23 13.08 -0.19 2.43
C GLN A 23 12.36 -0.43 1.10
N ARG A 24 13.10 -0.37 0.00
CA ARG A 24 12.52 -0.49 -1.33
C ARG A 24 12.74 -1.86 -1.93
N PHE A 25 11.72 -2.37 -2.56
CA PHE A 25 11.75 -3.63 -3.29
C PHE A 25 11.29 -3.35 -4.71
N HIS A 26 12.18 -3.52 -5.67
CA HIS A 26 11.90 -3.14 -7.05
C HIS A 26 11.42 -4.32 -7.86
N GLY A 27 10.30 -4.14 -8.53
CA GLY A 27 9.78 -5.08 -9.51
C GLY A 27 9.81 -4.47 -10.89
N THR A 28 9.34 -5.22 -11.87
CA THR A 28 9.22 -4.74 -13.24
C THR A 28 8.07 -3.75 -13.40
N LEU A 29 6.98 -3.99 -12.69
CA LEU A 29 5.75 -3.22 -12.84
C LEU A 29 5.54 -2.22 -11.70
N MET A 30 6.21 -2.39 -10.58
CA MET A 30 5.98 -1.56 -9.41
C MET A 30 7.18 -1.54 -8.48
N VAL A 31 7.16 -0.57 -7.57
CA VAL A 31 8.11 -0.51 -6.46
C VAL A 31 7.30 -0.61 -5.18
N LEU A 32 7.70 -1.51 -4.31
CA LEU A 32 7.09 -1.64 -2.98
C LEU A 32 8.02 -1.01 -1.96
N ARG A 33 7.48 -0.15 -1.12
CA ARG A 33 8.23 0.41 0.00
C ARG A 33 7.59 -0.06 1.29
N ARG A 34 8.45 -0.40 2.24
CA ARG A 34 8.03 -0.89 3.53
C ARG A 34 8.75 -0.12 4.62
N VAL A 35 8.04 0.21 5.69
CA VAL A 35 8.63 0.89 6.82
C VAL A 35 7.87 0.49 8.08
N SER A 36 8.53 0.60 9.23
CA SER A 36 7.85 0.42 10.51
C SER A 36 6.87 1.56 10.74
N ALA A 37 5.70 1.23 11.22
CA ALA A 37 4.66 2.22 11.46
C ALA A 37 5.09 3.24 12.49
N ARG A 38 4.71 4.49 12.25
CA ARG A 38 4.88 5.56 13.24
C ARG A 38 3.51 6.14 13.50
N HIS A 39 2.84 5.60 14.50
CA HIS A 39 1.46 5.96 14.77
C HIS A 39 1.26 7.43 15.13
N SER A 40 2.31 8.08 15.63
CA SER A 40 2.22 9.51 15.91
C SER A 40 1.94 10.34 14.66
N LEU A 41 2.30 9.86 13.49
CA LEU A 41 2.04 10.56 12.25
C LEU A 41 0.57 10.46 11.82
N LEU A 42 -0.19 9.57 12.42
CA LEU A 42 -1.60 9.40 12.11
C LEU A 42 -2.49 10.38 12.86
N LYS A 43 -1.94 11.17 13.79
CA LYS A 43 -2.72 12.11 14.53
C LYS A 43 -3.51 13.05 13.68
N HIS A 44 -2.99 13.39 12.56
CA HIS A 44 -3.65 14.37 11.72
C HIS A 44 -4.66 13.77 10.79
N SER A 45 -4.75 12.49 10.73
CA SER A 45 -5.80 11.92 9.98
C SER A 45 -6.92 11.79 10.94
N SER A 46 -7.50 12.71 11.05
CA SER A 46 -8.73 12.83 11.57
C SER A 46 -9.24 11.80 12.34
N ALA A 47 -9.69 11.61 12.66
CA ALA A 47 -10.59 10.84 13.05
C ALA A 47 -10.30 9.65 13.66
N ALA A 48 -9.27 9.33 13.74
CA ALA A 48 -9.08 8.12 14.29
C ALA A 48 -9.23 8.21 15.70
N PRO A 49 -10.19 7.84 16.19
CA PRO A 49 -10.31 7.80 17.58
C PRO A 49 -9.44 6.75 17.96
N ILE A 50 -8.81 6.96 18.85
CA ILE A 50 -7.91 6.21 19.19
C ILE A 50 -8.19 5.40 20.27
N SER A 51 -9.33 5.19 20.55
CA SER A 51 -9.66 4.29 21.60
C SER A 51 -9.44 2.93 21.07
N GLY A 52 -8.93 2.11 21.74
CA GLY A 52 -8.74 0.75 21.37
C GLY A 52 -7.39 0.50 20.79
N PRO A 53 -7.12 -0.65 20.35
CA PRO A 53 -5.83 -0.99 19.83
C PRO A 53 -5.59 -0.14 18.63
N ALA A 54 -4.55 0.55 18.67
CA ALA A 54 -4.27 1.57 17.72
C ALA A 54 -4.13 1.04 16.33
N ALA A 55 -3.70 -0.15 16.16
CA ALA A 55 -3.56 -0.69 14.83
C ALA A 55 -3.74 -2.18 14.89
N THR A 56 -4.64 -2.65 14.08
CA THR A 56 -4.89 -4.08 13.98
C THR A 56 -4.54 -4.59 12.58
N THR A 57 -4.22 -3.70 11.67
CA THR A 57 -3.93 -4.08 10.30
C THR A 57 -2.78 -3.27 9.72
N CYS A 58 -2.10 -3.84 8.75
CA CYS A 58 -1.11 -3.14 7.97
C CYS A 58 -1.79 -2.04 7.18
N ARG A 59 -1.23 -0.83 7.20
CA ARG A 59 -1.77 0.26 6.40
C ARG A 59 -1.02 0.34 5.09
N VAL A 60 -1.76 0.57 4.02
CA VAL A 60 -1.18 0.60 2.68
C VAL A 60 -1.64 1.83 1.90
N ALA A 61 -0.81 2.24 0.97
CA ALA A 61 -1.16 3.27 0.00
C ALA A 61 -0.74 2.76 -1.38
N VAL A 62 -1.56 3.04 -2.37
CA VAL A 62 -1.27 2.69 -3.76
C VAL A 62 -1.21 3.97 -4.56
N VAL A 63 -0.08 4.21 -5.22
CA VAL A 63 0.14 5.41 -6.02
C VAL A 63 0.23 5.03 -7.49
N ILE A 64 -0.61 5.64 -8.30
CA ILE A 64 -0.64 5.41 -9.74
C ILE A 64 -0.66 6.77 -10.42
N SER A 65 0.46 7.15 -11.01
CA SER A 65 0.58 8.47 -11.61
C SER A 65 0.04 8.49 -13.03
N ASN A 66 -0.07 9.69 -13.60
CA ASN A 66 -0.46 9.85 -15.00
C ASN A 66 0.52 9.19 -15.96
N LYS A 67 1.75 8.96 -15.52
CA LYS A 67 2.74 8.28 -16.36
C LYS A 67 2.40 6.81 -16.58
N VAL A 68 1.64 6.21 -15.67
CA VAL A 68 1.18 4.83 -15.83
C VAL A 68 0.05 4.79 -16.84
N SER A 69 -0.91 5.69 -16.71
CA SER A 69 -1.99 5.86 -17.67
C SER A 69 -2.59 7.24 -17.50
N LYS A 70 -2.88 7.90 -18.59
CA LYS A 70 -3.54 9.20 -18.56
C LYS A 70 -5.04 9.07 -18.29
N ARG A 71 -5.58 7.90 -18.45
CA ARG A 71 -7.02 7.66 -18.27
C ARG A 71 -7.32 7.33 -16.81
N ALA A 72 -8.13 8.17 -16.18
CA ALA A 72 -8.51 7.98 -14.79
C ALA A 72 -9.23 6.64 -14.57
N VAL A 73 -10.02 6.22 -15.54
CA VAL A 73 -10.75 4.97 -15.46
C VAL A 73 -9.78 3.78 -15.35
N VAL A 74 -8.66 3.85 -16.09
CA VAL A 74 -7.65 2.78 -16.04
C VAL A 74 -6.94 2.81 -14.70
N ARG A 75 -6.52 4.00 -14.25
CA ARG A 75 -5.86 4.11 -12.95
C ARG A 75 -6.75 3.60 -11.82
N ASN A 76 -8.03 3.92 -11.86
CA ASN A 76 -8.98 3.46 -10.84
C ASN A 76 -9.16 1.95 -10.87
N ARG A 77 -9.17 1.36 -12.06
CA ARG A 77 -9.27 -0.09 -12.20
C ARG A 77 -8.07 -0.78 -11.56
N LEU A 78 -6.87 -0.32 -11.86
CA LEU A 78 -5.65 -0.89 -11.30
C LEU A 78 -5.61 -0.71 -9.79
N ARG A 79 -5.99 0.47 -9.30
CA ARG A 79 -6.02 0.74 -7.87
C ARG A 79 -7.00 -0.19 -7.15
N ARG A 80 -8.14 -0.43 -7.75
CA ARG A 80 -9.14 -1.31 -7.16
C ARG A 80 -8.62 -2.74 -7.04
N GLN A 81 -7.97 -3.23 -8.09
CA GLN A 81 -7.38 -4.56 -8.06
C GLN A 81 -6.37 -4.71 -6.93
N LEU A 82 -5.49 -3.73 -6.80
CA LEU A 82 -4.47 -3.76 -5.75
C LEU A 82 -5.08 -3.60 -4.37
N HIS A 83 -6.06 -2.72 -4.21
CA HIS A 83 -6.73 -2.54 -2.93
C HIS A 83 -7.42 -3.82 -2.48
N ASP A 84 -8.14 -4.47 -3.36
CA ASP A 84 -8.82 -5.72 -3.03
C ASP A 84 -7.83 -6.82 -2.67
N HIS A 85 -6.76 -6.90 -3.41
CA HIS A 85 -5.74 -7.91 -3.17
C HIS A 85 -5.04 -7.69 -1.83
N LEU A 86 -4.63 -6.46 -1.55
CA LEU A 86 -3.95 -6.12 -0.31
C LEU A 86 -4.88 -6.26 0.89
N ARG A 87 -6.14 -5.91 0.71
CA ARG A 87 -7.13 -6.10 1.76
C ARG A 87 -7.25 -7.59 2.11
N THR A 88 -7.38 -8.43 1.13
CA THR A 88 -7.49 -9.87 1.35
C THR A 88 -6.28 -10.41 2.11
N ARG A 89 -5.09 -9.92 1.77
CA ARG A 89 -3.88 -10.40 2.41
C ARG A 89 -3.72 -9.94 3.85
N PHE A 90 -4.16 -8.73 4.15
CA PHE A 90 -3.81 -8.11 5.44
C PHE A 90 -4.97 -7.88 6.40
N GLU A 91 -6.21 -8.03 5.98
CA GLU A 91 -7.31 -7.69 6.88
C GLU A 91 -7.38 -8.61 8.10
N HIS A 92 -6.81 -9.79 8.02
CA HIS A 92 -6.77 -10.72 9.15
C HIS A 92 -5.34 -11.09 9.52
N ALA A 93 -4.42 -10.17 9.34
CA ALA A 93 -3.01 -10.41 9.62
C ALA A 93 -2.47 -9.40 10.62
N PRO A 94 -2.87 -9.50 11.89
CA PRO A 94 -2.43 -8.54 12.90
C PRO A 94 -0.92 -8.53 13.13
N GLU A 95 -0.26 -9.59 12.75
CA GLU A 95 1.20 -9.65 12.88
C GLU A 95 1.90 -8.61 12.00
N HIS A 96 1.22 -8.07 10.99
CA HIS A 96 1.79 -7.04 10.15
C HIS A 96 1.27 -5.63 10.47
N ALA A 97 0.58 -5.49 11.60
CA ALA A 97 -0.02 -4.20 11.97
C ALA A 97 0.99 -3.09 12.23
N THR A 98 2.24 -3.46 12.48
CA THR A 98 3.29 -2.48 12.73
C THR A 98 4.06 -2.10 11.46
N THR A 99 3.56 -2.47 10.32
CA THR A 99 4.22 -2.20 9.04
C THR A 99 3.33 -1.32 8.16
N TRP A 100 3.94 -0.35 7.51
CA TRP A 100 3.27 0.48 6.51
C TRP A 100 3.86 0.15 5.14
N LEU A 101 3.01 0.13 4.13
CA LEU A 101 3.40 -0.19 2.76
C LEU A 101 2.99 0.90 1.79
N LEU A 102 3.82 1.13 0.80
CA LEU A 102 3.51 2.01 -0.31
C LEU A 102 3.81 1.26 -1.60
N VAL A 103 2.81 1.11 -2.43
CA VAL A 103 2.96 0.48 -3.74
C VAL A 103 2.87 1.57 -4.80
N SER A 104 3.93 1.73 -5.58
CA SER A 104 3.95 2.71 -6.68
C SER A 104 4.09 1.97 -7.99
N LEU A 105 3.13 2.14 -8.89
CA LEU A 105 3.20 1.48 -10.19
C LEU A 105 4.17 2.22 -11.11
N LYS A 106 4.83 1.47 -11.97
CA LYS A 106 5.73 2.01 -12.98
C LYS A 106 5.00 2.17 -14.31
N PRO A 107 5.46 3.08 -15.16
CA PRO A 107 4.95 3.13 -16.52
C PRO A 107 5.12 1.76 -17.17
N GLY A 108 4.14 1.34 -17.93
CA GLY A 108 4.16 0.02 -18.54
C GLY A 108 3.35 -1.02 -17.79
N ALA A 109 2.96 -0.73 -16.56
CA ALA A 109 2.18 -1.69 -15.77
C ALA A 109 0.86 -2.05 -16.44
N VAL A 110 0.28 -1.14 -17.20
CA VAL A 110 -1.00 -1.39 -17.88
C VAL A 110 -0.86 -2.52 -18.89
N ALA A 111 0.26 -2.54 -19.61
CA ALA A 111 0.47 -3.56 -20.65
C ALA A 111 0.60 -4.97 -20.07
N GLU A 112 1.00 -5.06 -18.81
CA GLU A 112 1.19 -6.33 -18.13
C GLU A 112 0.24 -6.48 -16.95
N GLU A 113 -0.95 -5.95 -17.09
CA GLU A 113 -1.93 -5.91 -16.00
C GLU A 113 -2.20 -7.30 -15.42
N HIS A 114 -2.16 -8.32 -16.24
CA HIS A 114 -2.43 -9.69 -15.80
C HIS A 114 -1.35 -10.23 -14.84
N ASP A 115 -0.16 -9.64 -14.82
CA ASP A 115 0.91 -10.05 -13.92
C ASP A 115 0.98 -9.19 -12.66
N LEU A 116 0.12 -8.21 -12.55
CA LEU A 116 0.20 -7.20 -11.51
C LEU A 116 0.15 -7.79 -10.10
N LEU A 117 -0.83 -8.61 -9.83
CA LEU A 117 -1.01 -9.17 -8.49
C LEU A 117 0.05 -10.20 -8.15
N GLU A 118 0.50 -10.95 -9.14
CA GLU A 118 1.56 -11.92 -8.93
C GLU A 118 2.87 -11.23 -8.55
N GLU A 119 3.20 -10.15 -9.24
CA GLU A 119 4.40 -9.39 -8.89
C GLU A 119 4.27 -8.75 -7.52
N CYS A 120 3.09 -8.25 -7.19
CA CYS A 120 2.84 -7.69 -5.87
C CYS A 120 3.14 -8.73 -4.78
N ASP A 121 2.65 -9.95 -4.95
CA ASP A 121 2.91 -11.02 -3.99
C ASP A 121 4.40 -11.34 -3.86
N ARG A 122 5.09 -11.37 -4.98
CA ARG A 122 6.53 -11.65 -4.97
C ARG A 122 7.30 -10.59 -4.19
N LEU A 123 6.94 -9.33 -4.37
CA LEU A 123 7.58 -8.25 -3.64
C LEU A 123 7.22 -8.27 -2.16
N LEU A 124 6.00 -8.64 -1.83
CA LEU A 124 5.59 -8.79 -0.44
C LEU A 124 6.38 -9.89 0.25
N GLU A 125 6.63 -11.00 -0.43
CA GLU A 125 7.48 -12.05 0.12
C GLU A 125 8.90 -11.57 0.35
N GLN A 126 9.45 -10.82 -0.59
CA GLN A 126 10.79 -10.25 -0.43
C GLN A 126 10.85 -9.31 0.77
N ALA A 127 9.76 -8.64 1.05
CA ALA A 127 9.68 -7.72 2.18
C ALA A 127 9.41 -8.44 3.51
N GLY A 128 9.26 -9.74 3.49
CA GLY A 128 8.99 -10.50 4.71
C GLY A 128 7.53 -10.50 5.13
N LEU A 129 6.63 -10.18 4.22
CA LEU A 129 5.21 -10.07 4.55
C LEU A 129 4.42 -11.22 3.93
N LYS A 130 4.79 -12.42 4.29
CA LYS A 130 4.07 -13.59 3.79
C LYS A 130 2.70 -13.67 4.42
N PRO A 131 1.74 -14.24 3.70
CA PRO A 131 0.40 -14.44 4.24
C PRO A 131 0.39 -15.41 5.42
#